data_190f447da52fddea788a34162fb4b5e7
#
_entry.id   190f447da52fddea788a34162fb4b5e7
#
_cell.length_a   1.000
_cell.length_b   1.000
_cell.length_c   1.000
_cell.angle_alpha   90.00
_cell.angle_beta   90.00
_cell.angle_gamma   90.00
#
_symmetry.space_group_name_H-M   'P 1'
#
loop_
_entity.id
_entity.type
_entity.pdbx_description
1 polymer ?
#
loop_
_entity_poly.entity_id
_entity_poly.type
_entity_poly.pdbx_seq_one_letter_code
_entity_poly.pdbx_strand_id
1 'polypeptide(L)'
;ASIWASKIVANPGSMIGSIGVIFQGANIEELMQKIGVQTQTVKVGRYKEAGTFARTWNSYEKQELERVISDTYAMFVSDVASARKLKVNEHEVYADAHIFTARQAKSVGLIDEVGTLSFAQSELYSLGKIENPIWVKEDKMDRFLDKVMSEAFSHFSLQFMDGLKAF
;
A
#
# COMPACT_ATOMS: atom_id res chain seq x y z
N ALA A 1 -5.08 5.93 1.44
CA ALA A 1 -5.78 6.20 2.71
C ALA A 1 -6.34 7.63 2.78
N SER A 2 -5.64 8.65 2.24
CA SER A 2 -6.07 10.06 2.35
C SER A 2 -7.06 10.54 1.28
N ILE A 3 -7.38 9.75 0.28
CA ILE A 3 -8.20 10.18 -0.87
C ILE A 3 -9.61 10.65 -0.47
N TRP A 4 -10.16 10.16 0.64
CA TRP A 4 -11.48 10.52 1.17
C TRP A 4 -11.45 11.70 2.15
N ALA A 5 -10.28 12.34 2.34
CA ALA A 5 -10.20 13.53 3.16
C ALA A 5 -10.93 14.72 2.51
N SER A 6 -11.53 15.58 3.32
CA SER A 6 -12.21 16.81 2.86
C SER A 6 -11.26 17.77 2.15
N LYS A 7 -9.97 17.76 2.53
CA LYS A 7 -8.92 18.54 1.90
C LYS A 7 -7.59 17.80 2.01
N ILE A 8 -6.82 17.77 0.92
CA ILE A 8 -5.49 17.18 0.85
C ILE A 8 -4.49 18.30 0.57
N VAL A 9 -3.56 18.47 1.50
CA VAL A 9 -2.45 19.44 1.37
C VAL A 9 -1.14 18.67 1.27
N ALA A 10 -0.33 18.99 0.28
CA ALA A 10 0.99 18.39 0.13
C ALA A 10 2.11 19.43 0.23
N ASN A 11 3.20 19.05 0.87
CA ASN A 11 4.41 19.87 0.91
C ASN A 11 4.96 20.06 -0.51
N PRO A 12 5.52 21.25 -0.87
CA PRO A 12 6.10 21.49 -2.21
C PRO A 12 7.09 20.43 -2.70
N GLY A 13 7.86 19.83 -1.79
CA GLY A 13 8.83 18.78 -2.11
C GLY A 13 8.27 17.35 -2.15
N SER A 14 6.97 17.16 -1.95
CA SER A 14 6.36 15.82 -1.98
C SER A 14 6.23 15.28 -3.38
N MET A 15 6.40 13.96 -3.51
CA MET A 15 6.04 13.17 -4.68
C MET A 15 4.69 12.48 -4.42
N ILE A 16 3.79 12.55 -5.39
CA ILE A 16 2.41 12.09 -5.28
C ILE A 16 2.06 11.33 -6.56
N GLY A 17 1.16 10.37 -6.47
CA GLY A 17 0.74 9.56 -7.62
C GLY A 17 1.13 8.11 -7.41
N SER A 18 1.85 7.52 -8.40
CA SER A 18 2.16 6.09 -8.43
C SER A 18 0.90 5.22 -8.31
N ILE A 19 -0.22 5.69 -8.88
CA ILE A 19 -1.48 4.97 -8.92
C ILE A 19 -1.36 3.89 -9.98
N GLY A 20 -0.93 2.72 -9.55
CA GLY A 20 -0.67 1.56 -10.38
C GLY A 20 -0.61 0.30 -9.53
N VAL A 21 -0.62 -0.85 -10.18
CA VAL A 21 -0.50 -2.16 -9.54
C VAL A 21 0.56 -2.97 -10.25
N ILE A 22 1.47 -3.54 -9.49
CA ILE A 22 2.53 -4.41 -10.00
C ILE A 22 2.53 -5.73 -9.24
N PHE A 23 2.73 -6.82 -9.95
CA PHE A 23 3.11 -8.10 -9.38
C PHE A 23 4.47 -8.50 -9.96
N GLN A 24 5.47 -8.63 -9.10
CA GLN A 24 6.83 -8.96 -9.50
C GLN A 24 7.32 -10.16 -8.70
N GLY A 25 7.84 -11.16 -9.39
CA GLY A 25 8.49 -12.31 -8.79
C GLY A 25 9.88 -12.54 -9.41
N ALA A 26 10.84 -12.97 -8.61
CA ALA A 26 12.12 -13.45 -9.11
C ALA A 26 11.98 -14.86 -9.67
N ASN A 27 12.74 -15.20 -10.71
CA ASN A 27 12.93 -16.57 -11.16
C ASN A 27 14.37 -17.00 -10.82
N ILE A 28 14.49 -17.99 -9.96
CA ILE A 28 15.80 -18.53 -9.54
C ILE A 28 16.00 -20.00 -9.99
N GLU A 29 15.24 -20.45 -10.98
CA GLU A 29 15.30 -21.81 -11.52
C GLU A 29 16.72 -22.22 -11.92
N GLU A 30 17.39 -21.39 -12.72
CA GLU A 30 18.78 -21.67 -13.16
C GLU A 30 19.78 -21.69 -12.00
N LEU A 31 19.59 -20.81 -11.01
CA LEU A 31 20.44 -20.80 -9.81
C LEU A 31 20.29 -22.11 -9.03
N MET A 32 19.06 -22.54 -8.81
CA MET A 32 18.78 -23.81 -8.11
C MET A 32 19.39 -24.99 -8.84
N GLN A 33 19.29 -25.04 -10.16
CA GLN A 33 19.93 -26.10 -10.97
C GLN A 33 21.45 -26.12 -10.79
N LYS A 34 22.09 -24.93 -10.78
CA LYS A 34 23.57 -24.84 -10.62
C LYS A 34 24.06 -25.33 -9.26
N ILE A 35 23.25 -25.16 -8.19
CA ILE A 35 23.62 -25.64 -6.84
C ILE A 35 23.02 -26.99 -6.47
N GLY A 36 22.35 -27.66 -7.42
CA GLY A 36 21.81 -29.02 -7.24
C GLY A 36 20.52 -29.04 -6.37
N VAL A 37 19.80 -27.93 -6.27
CA VAL A 37 18.52 -27.85 -5.54
C VAL A 37 17.36 -28.03 -6.51
N GLN A 38 16.38 -28.83 -6.14
CA GLN A 38 15.14 -29.04 -6.90
C GLN A 38 13.94 -28.89 -6.00
N THR A 39 12.89 -28.25 -6.51
CA THR A 39 11.60 -28.18 -5.82
C THR A 39 10.73 -29.37 -6.16
N GLN A 40 10.09 -29.94 -5.14
CA GLN A 40 9.08 -30.99 -5.31
C GLN A 40 7.74 -30.45 -4.84
N THR A 41 6.80 -30.27 -5.79
CA THR A 41 5.51 -29.66 -5.48
C THR A 41 4.38 -30.66 -5.72
N VAL A 42 3.56 -30.87 -4.71
CA VAL A 42 2.25 -31.52 -4.81
C VAL A 42 1.18 -30.46 -4.62
N LYS A 43 0.31 -30.29 -5.61
CA LYS A 43 -0.72 -29.21 -5.56
C LYS A 43 -2.07 -29.67 -6.06
N VAL A 44 -3.10 -29.05 -5.53
CA VAL A 44 -4.46 -29.07 -6.04
C VAL A 44 -4.86 -27.64 -6.40
N GLY A 45 -5.43 -27.48 -7.57
CA GLY A 45 -5.76 -26.17 -8.14
C GLY A 45 -4.72 -25.69 -9.17
N ARG A 46 -5.20 -25.38 -10.37
CA ARG A 46 -4.37 -25.07 -11.56
C ARG A 46 -3.42 -23.89 -11.31
N TYR A 47 -3.89 -22.87 -10.62
CA TYR A 47 -3.17 -21.60 -10.42
C TYR A 47 -2.40 -21.52 -9.08
N LYS A 48 -2.31 -22.61 -8.33
CA LYS A 48 -1.75 -22.58 -6.96
C LYS A 48 -0.27 -22.20 -6.90
N GLU A 49 0.46 -22.37 -8.01
CA GLU A 49 1.86 -21.95 -8.16
C GLU A 49 2.05 -20.67 -8.97
N ALA A 50 0.98 -19.97 -9.33
CA ALA A 50 1.12 -18.68 -9.98
C ALA A 50 1.94 -17.74 -9.09
N GLY A 51 3.01 -17.16 -9.64
CA GLY A 51 3.94 -16.34 -8.88
C GLY A 51 5.12 -17.10 -8.24
N THR A 52 5.27 -18.41 -8.47
CA THR A 52 6.43 -19.18 -7.96
C THR A 52 7.74 -18.61 -8.46
N PHE A 53 8.77 -18.67 -7.61
CA PHE A 53 10.14 -18.30 -7.95
C PHE A 53 10.94 -19.47 -8.53
N ALA A 54 10.42 -20.70 -8.43
CA ALA A 54 11.16 -21.94 -8.70
C ALA A 54 11.25 -22.31 -10.17
N ARG A 55 10.47 -21.66 -11.02
CA ARG A 55 10.44 -21.87 -12.48
C ARG A 55 9.81 -20.69 -13.21
N THR A 56 9.97 -20.68 -14.50
CA THR A 56 9.23 -19.74 -15.36
C THR A 56 7.74 -20.00 -15.29
N TRP A 57 6.96 -18.91 -15.18
CA TRP A 57 5.48 -18.98 -15.12
C TRP A 57 4.91 -19.37 -16.47
N ASN A 58 3.92 -20.25 -16.47
CA ASN A 58 3.17 -20.61 -17.66
C ASN A 58 2.28 -19.45 -18.13
N SER A 59 1.87 -19.50 -19.39
CA SER A 59 1.01 -18.45 -19.98
C SER A 59 -0.31 -18.25 -19.21
N TYR A 60 -0.95 -19.33 -18.79
CA TYR A 60 -2.19 -19.25 -18.03
C TYR A 60 -2.00 -18.69 -16.60
N GLU A 61 -0.83 -18.92 -15.98
CA GLU A 61 -0.49 -18.33 -14.68
C GLU A 61 -0.27 -16.81 -14.81
N LYS A 62 0.42 -16.38 -15.88
CA LYS A 62 0.59 -14.97 -16.19
C LYS A 62 -0.75 -14.29 -16.43
N GLN A 63 -1.63 -14.88 -17.24
CA GLN A 63 -2.97 -14.36 -17.51
C GLN A 63 -3.82 -14.22 -16.23
N GLU A 64 -3.73 -15.20 -15.32
CA GLU A 64 -4.45 -15.09 -14.03
C GLU A 64 -3.91 -13.96 -13.17
N LEU A 65 -2.60 -13.78 -13.08
CA LEU A 65 -2.00 -12.66 -12.38
C LEU A 65 -2.37 -11.32 -13.04
N GLU A 66 -2.30 -11.24 -14.38
CA GLU A 66 -2.72 -10.06 -15.13
C GLU A 66 -4.19 -9.69 -14.89
N ARG A 67 -5.06 -10.69 -14.83
CA ARG A 67 -6.49 -10.50 -14.50
C ARG A 67 -6.65 -9.85 -13.12
N VAL A 68 -5.94 -10.38 -12.12
CA VAL A 68 -6.02 -9.87 -10.74
C VAL A 68 -5.47 -8.45 -10.63
N ILE A 69 -4.30 -8.17 -11.21
CA ILE A 69 -3.71 -6.83 -11.13
C ILE A 69 -4.52 -5.80 -11.92
N SER A 70 -5.10 -6.20 -13.06
CA SER A 70 -5.97 -5.32 -13.86
C SER A 70 -7.25 -4.96 -13.12
N ASP A 71 -7.90 -5.92 -12.48
CA ASP A 71 -9.10 -5.68 -11.66
C ASP A 71 -8.78 -4.78 -10.46
N THR A 72 -7.66 -5.07 -9.76
CA THR A 72 -7.19 -4.23 -8.65
C THR A 72 -6.88 -2.80 -9.10
N TYR A 73 -6.27 -2.64 -10.27
CA TYR A 73 -6.00 -1.33 -10.85
C TYR A 73 -7.29 -0.58 -11.18
N ALA A 74 -8.27 -1.25 -11.79
CA ALA A 74 -9.57 -0.64 -12.11
C ALA A 74 -10.30 -0.18 -10.85
N MET A 75 -10.29 -0.98 -9.77
CA MET A 75 -10.84 -0.57 -8.46
C MET A 75 -10.11 0.66 -7.91
N PHE A 76 -8.77 0.68 -7.95
CA PHE A 76 -7.98 1.80 -7.45
C PHE A 76 -8.28 3.08 -8.22
N VAL A 77 -8.33 3.02 -9.56
CA VAL A 77 -8.70 4.16 -10.41
C VAL A 77 -10.11 4.65 -10.09
N SER A 78 -11.07 3.73 -9.94
CA SER A 78 -12.46 4.05 -9.59
C SER A 78 -12.58 4.77 -8.26
N ASP A 79 -11.87 4.29 -7.24
CA ASP A 79 -11.86 4.90 -5.90
C ASP A 79 -11.28 6.32 -5.94
N VAL A 80 -10.13 6.50 -6.62
CA VAL A 80 -9.50 7.81 -6.77
C VAL A 80 -10.41 8.76 -7.55
N ALA A 81 -10.95 8.30 -8.68
CA ALA A 81 -11.86 9.10 -9.51
C ALA A 81 -13.09 9.55 -8.73
N SER A 82 -13.71 8.63 -7.98
CA SER A 82 -14.86 8.92 -7.13
C SER A 82 -14.53 9.94 -6.04
N ALA A 83 -13.45 9.71 -5.30
CA ALA A 83 -13.06 10.56 -4.18
C ALA A 83 -12.63 11.97 -4.62
N ARG A 84 -11.98 12.08 -5.81
CA ARG A 84 -11.42 13.33 -6.33
C ARG A 84 -12.29 13.97 -7.41
N LYS A 85 -13.45 13.39 -7.74
CA LYS A 85 -14.39 13.84 -8.80
C LYS A 85 -13.72 13.94 -10.16
N LEU A 86 -12.84 12.97 -10.46
CA LEU A 86 -12.13 12.84 -11.71
C LEU A 86 -12.90 11.88 -12.65
N LYS A 87 -12.58 11.92 -13.94
CA LYS A 87 -13.22 11.03 -14.92
C LYS A 87 -12.41 9.74 -15.05
N VAL A 88 -13.05 8.59 -14.85
CA VAL A 88 -12.41 7.27 -14.97
C VAL A 88 -11.79 7.04 -16.36
N ASN A 89 -12.43 7.51 -17.42
CA ASN A 89 -11.93 7.37 -18.79
C ASN A 89 -10.74 8.28 -19.13
N GLU A 90 -10.36 9.19 -18.25
CA GLU A 90 -9.17 10.04 -18.36
C GLU A 90 -8.07 9.60 -17.36
N HIS A 91 -8.12 8.36 -16.89
CA HIS A 91 -7.21 7.88 -15.84
C HIS A 91 -5.73 7.96 -16.21
N GLU A 92 -5.38 7.89 -17.49
CA GLU A 92 -4.01 8.04 -17.97
C GLU A 92 -3.40 9.40 -17.59
N VAL A 93 -4.21 10.44 -17.37
CA VAL A 93 -3.74 11.77 -16.98
C VAL A 93 -3.29 11.85 -15.53
N TYR A 94 -3.95 11.12 -14.61
CA TYR A 94 -3.73 11.22 -13.17
C TYR A 94 -3.30 9.90 -12.51
N ALA A 95 -3.37 8.80 -13.21
CA ALA A 95 -2.99 7.47 -12.76
C ALA A 95 -1.85 6.90 -13.64
N ASP A 96 -1.95 5.65 -14.13
CA ASP A 96 -0.96 4.98 -14.98
C ASP A 96 0.47 4.98 -14.38
N ALA A 97 0.52 4.85 -13.05
CA ALA A 97 1.76 4.88 -12.26
C ALA A 97 2.59 6.16 -12.38
N HIS A 98 2.05 7.25 -12.95
CA HIS A 98 2.73 8.53 -13.00
C HIS A 98 3.07 9.05 -11.61
N ILE A 99 4.27 9.64 -11.49
CA ILE A 99 4.72 10.33 -10.27
C ILE A 99 4.71 11.84 -10.56
N PHE A 100 4.03 12.58 -9.70
CA PHE A 100 3.83 14.01 -9.80
C PHE A 100 4.55 14.75 -8.69
N THR A 101 5.07 15.94 -8.97
CA THR A 101 5.35 16.92 -7.91
C THR A 101 4.05 17.40 -7.30
N ALA A 102 4.09 18.00 -6.11
CA ALA A 102 2.89 18.53 -5.48
C ALA A 102 2.10 19.50 -6.39
N ARG A 103 2.79 20.35 -7.15
CA ARG A 103 2.15 21.27 -8.12
C ARG A 103 1.45 20.53 -9.26
N GLN A 104 2.10 19.52 -9.81
CA GLN A 104 1.50 18.70 -10.88
C GLN A 104 0.31 17.90 -10.35
N ALA A 105 0.44 17.30 -9.14
CA ALA A 105 -0.66 16.58 -8.50
C ALA A 105 -1.88 17.47 -8.26
N LYS A 106 -1.67 18.75 -7.89
CA LYS A 106 -2.74 19.74 -7.80
C LYS A 106 -3.36 20.02 -9.18
N SER A 107 -2.56 20.18 -10.22
CA SER A 107 -3.07 20.47 -11.57
C SER A 107 -3.91 19.35 -12.17
N VAL A 108 -3.61 18.08 -11.81
CA VAL A 108 -4.40 16.92 -12.25
C VAL A 108 -5.51 16.54 -11.25
N GLY A 109 -5.72 17.31 -10.19
CA GLY A 109 -6.83 17.14 -9.25
C GLY A 109 -6.61 16.08 -8.16
N LEU A 110 -5.42 15.52 -8.02
CA LEU A 110 -5.13 14.52 -6.98
C LEU A 110 -5.07 15.11 -5.58
N ILE A 111 -4.69 16.39 -5.45
CA ILE A 111 -4.66 17.12 -4.19
C ILE A 111 -5.32 18.49 -4.36
N ASP A 112 -5.64 19.13 -3.24
CA ASP A 112 -6.33 20.42 -3.23
C ASP A 112 -5.35 21.59 -3.14
N GLU A 113 -4.30 21.46 -2.27
CA GLU A 113 -3.38 22.56 -2.03
C GLU A 113 -1.92 22.09 -1.90
N VAL A 114 -1.02 23.02 -2.25
CA VAL A 114 0.41 22.88 -1.98
C VAL A 114 0.76 23.81 -0.84
N GLY A 115 1.25 23.26 0.27
CA GLY A 115 1.51 24.05 1.46
C GLY A 115 2.39 23.34 2.49
N THR A 116 2.81 24.09 3.50
CA THR A 116 3.55 23.57 4.64
C THR A 116 2.63 22.87 5.64
N LEU A 117 3.21 22.17 6.64
CA LEU A 117 2.44 21.61 7.74
C LEU A 117 1.66 22.69 8.49
N SER A 118 2.28 23.85 8.74
CA SER A 118 1.60 24.98 9.44
C SER A 118 0.42 25.49 8.63
N PHE A 119 0.51 25.55 7.31
CA PHE A 119 -0.61 25.87 6.45
C PHE A 119 -1.72 24.81 6.56
N ALA A 120 -1.39 23.55 6.49
CA ALA A 120 -2.37 22.47 6.63
C ALA A 120 -3.07 22.49 8.00
N GLN A 121 -2.34 22.82 9.06
CA GLN A 121 -2.89 23.01 10.40
C GLN A 121 -3.87 24.18 10.46
N SER A 122 -3.52 25.34 9.89
CA SER A 122 -4.42 26.50 9.86
C SER A 122 -5.72 26.21 9.09
N GLU A 123 -5.61 25.46 7.98
CA GLU A 123 -6.78 25.00 7.22
C GLU A 123 -7.66 24.05 8.04
N LEU A 124 -7.04 23.12 8.78
CA LEU A 124 -7.76 22.19 9.65
C LEU A 124 -8.54 22.95 10.74
N TYR A 125 -7.93 23.98 11.37
CA TYR A 125 -8.61 24.81 12.38
C TYR A 125 -9.80 25.56 11.77
N SER A 126 -9.61 26.13 10.59
CA SER A 126 -10.67 26.82 9.87
C SER A 126 -11.83 25.88 9.52
N LEU A 127 -11.55 24.71 8.98
CA LEU A 127 -12.55 23.70 8.62
C LEU A 127 -13.28 23.16 9.86
N GLY A 128 -12.55 22.94 10.95
CA GLY A 128 -13.09 22.42 12.21
C GLY A 128 -13.74 23.49 13.08
N LYS A 129 -13.64 24.77 12.72
CA LYS A 129 -14.05 25.92 13.55
C LYS A 129 -13.47 25.89 14.97
N ILE A 130 -12.17 25.53 15.05
CA ILE A 130 -11.43 25.31 16.29
C ILE A 130 -10.65 26.61 16.60
N GLU A 131 -11.01 27.31 17.67
CA GLU A 131 -10.30 28.54 18.10
C GLU A 131 -9.02 28.24 18.88
N ASN A 132 -9.03 27.21 19.74
CA ASN A 132 -7.91 26.85 20.60
C ASN A 132 -7.53 25.39 20.39
N PRO A 133 -6.69 25.06 19.37
CA PRO A 133 -6.31 23.70 19.06
C PRO A 133 -5.34 23.13 20.10
N ILE A 134 -5.64 21.95 20.60
CA ILE A 134 -4.74 21.17 21.47
C ILE A 134 -4.20 20.01 20.67
N TRP A 135 -2.90 20.02 20.39
CA TRP A 135 -2.22 18.89 19.79
C TRP A 135 -1.79 17.91 20.87
N VAL A 136 -2.45 16.76 20.93
CA VAL A 136 -2.01 15.66 21.77
C VAL A 136 -0.77 15.05 21.12
N LYS A 137 0.39 15.28 21.73
CA LYS A 137 1.60 14.52 21.36
C LYS A 137 1.52 13.19 22.10
N GLU A 138 1.53 12.10 21.33
CA GLU A 138 1.77 10.79 21.96
C GLU A 138 3.10 10.82 22.70
N ASP A 139 3.08 10.44 23.96
CA ASP A 139 4.30 10.32 24.74
C ASP A 139 5.16 9.21 24.11
N LYS A 140 6.44 9.50 23.92
CA LYS A 140 7.40 8.49 23.42
C LYS A 140 7.50 7.29 24.36
N MET A 141 7.26 7.53 25.65
CA MET A 141 7.25 6.49 26.68
C MET A 141 6.04 5.56 26.52
N ASP A 142 4.86 6.10 26.28
CA ASP A 142 3.65 5.30 26.04
C ASP A 142 3.80 4.43 24.80
N ARG A 143 4.34 4.98 23.70
CA ARG A 143 4.66 4.20 22.50
C ARG A 143 5.69 3.09 22.74
N PHE A 144 6.70 3.38 23.56
CA PHE A 144 7.69 2.38 23.93
C PHE A 144 7.07 1.28 24.78
N LEU A 145 6.26 1.64 25.78
CA LEU A 145 5.56 0.69 26.64
C LEU A 145 4.56 -0.17 25.83
N ASP A 146 3.77 0.42 24.93
CA ASP A 146 2.86 -0.32 24.07
C ASP A 146 3.60 -1.32 23.17
N LYS A 147 4.75 -0.92 22.61
CA LYS A 147 5.59 -1.80 21.82
C LYS A 147 6.14 -2.96 22.65
N VAL A 148 6.71 -2.69 23.81
CA VAL A 148 7.26 -3.72 24.71
C VAL A 148 6.16 -4.66 25.19
N MET A 149 4.99 -4.13 25.56
CA MET A 149 3.84 -4.94 25.98
C MET A 149 3.31 -5.82 24.85
N SER A 150 3.20 -5.29 23.64
CA SER A 150 2.72 -6.06 22.47
C SER A 150 3.71 -7.17 22.08
N GLU A 151 5.02 -6.91 22.12
CA GLU A 151 6.05 -7.91 21.89
C GLU A 151 6.06 -8.98 22.99
N ALA A 152 5.98 -8.59 24.27
CA ALA A 152 5.89 -9.50 25.39
C ALA A 152 4.65 -10.39 25.31
N PHE A 153 3.50 -9.82 24.93
CA PHE A 153 2.25 -10.56 24.78
C PHE A 153 2.30 -11.55 23.60
N SER A 154 2.93 -11.18 22.50
CA SER A 154 3.12 -12.08 21.36
C SER A 154 4.04 -13.26 21.68
N HIS A 155 5.14 -13.01 22.39
CA HIS A 155 6.03 -14.08 22.87
C HIS A 155 5.35 -15.00 23.90
N PHE A 156 4.58 -14.43 24.81
CA PHE A 156 3.84 -15.22 25.81
C PHE A 156 2.76 -16.10 25.14
N SER A 157 2.02 -15.56 24.17
CA SER A 157 0.98 -16.32 23.47
C SER A 157 1.56 -17.46 22.61
N LEU A 158 2.72 -17.26 21.99
CA LEU A 158 3.42 -18.30 21.23
C LEU A 158 3.91 -19.43 22.17
N GLN A 159 4.52 -19.10 23.32
CA GLN A 159 4.96 -20.10 24.29
C GLN A 159 3.79 -20.87 24.92
N PHE A 160 2.65 -20.22 25.14
CA PHE A 160 1.47 -20.89 25.68
C PHE A 160 0.83 -21.84 24.67
N MET A 161 0.84 -21.49 23.37
CA MET A 161 0.34 -22.37 22.32
C MET A 161 1.25 -23.57 22.04
N ASP A 162 2.57 -23.43 22.18
CA ASP A 162 3.50 -24.55 22.05
C ASP A 162 3.44 -25.49 23.28
N GLY A 163 3.17 -24.97 24.47
CA GLY A 163 2.95 -25.78 25.66
C GLY A 163 1.67 -26.64 25.62
N LEU A 164 0.66 -26.24 24.89
CA LEU A 164 -0.60 -27.01 24.71
C LEU A 164 -0.52 -28.13 23.68
N LYS A 165 0.54 -28.16 22.86
CA LYS A 165 0.79 -29.26 21.89
C LYS A 165 1.59 -30.43 22.46
N ALA A 166 1.98 -30.35 23.74
CA ALA A 166 2.79 -31.38 24.39
C ALA A 166 1.96 -32.35 25.27
N PHE A 167 0.62 -32.41 25.09
CA PHE A 167 -0.26 -33.41 25.73
C PHE A 167 -1.12 -34.10 24.70
#